data_c2014234546fc33c2a6a5d7657dd94b8
#
_entry.id   c2014234546fc33c2a6a5d7657dd94b8
#
_cell.length_a   1.000
_cell.length_b   1.000
_cell.length_c   1.000
_cell.angle_alpha   90.00
_cell.angle_beta   90.00
_cell.angle_gamma   90.00
#
_symmetry.space_group_name_H-M   'P 1'
#
loop_
_entity.id
_entity.type
_entity.pdbx_description
1 polymer ?
#
loop_
_entity_poly.entity_id
_entity_poly.type
_entity_poly.pdbx_seq_one_letter_code
_entity_poly.pdbx_strand_id
1 'polypeptide(L)'
;MSVAPDILIEVERVRKEADKLWSIAEVESALDDMAQELTAKVEDSHPLLLTVMNGAVITMGYLLNRLDFPLQIDYVHATRYGRDLVGGELEWIAKPRISLKGRCVVLVDDI
;
A
#
# COMPACT_ATOMS: atom_id res chain seq x y z
N MET A 1 -19.99 17.38 -5.73
CA MET A 1 -20.66 17.05 -4.45
C MET A 1 -19.87 17.64 -3.29
N SER A 2 -20.57 18.23 -2.35
CA SER A 2 -19.94 18.80 -1.16
C SER A 2 -20.12 17.86 0.04
N VAL A 3 -19.11 17.82 0.88
CA VAL A 3 -19.17 17.14 2.17
C VAL A 3 -19.92 18.02 3.16
N ALA A 4 -20.69 17.43 4.07
CA ALA A 4 -21.43 18.20 5.07
C ALA A 4 -20.48 19.02 5.94
N PRO A 5 -20.85 20.28 6.31
CA PRO A 5 -19.96 21.17 7.06
C PRO A 5 -19.47 20.61 8.40
N ASP A 6 -20.29 19.85 9.13
CA ASP A 6 -19.89 19.22 10.39
C ASP A 6 -18.82 18.15 10.21
N ILE A 7 -18.87 17.42 9.12
CA ILE A 7 -17.84 16.43 8.76
C ILE A 7 -16.52 17.13 8.46
N LEU A 8 -16.54 18.23 7.71
CA LEU A 8 -15.34 19.02 7.41
C LEU A 8 -14.70 19.59 8.66
N ILE A 9 -15.50 20.08 9.60
CA ILE A 9 -15.02 20.59 10.89
C ILE A 9 -14.32 19.47 11.67
N GLU A 10 -14.91 18.29 11.71
CA GLU A 10 -14.34 17.14 12.41
C GLU A 10 -13.02 16.70 11.77
N VAL A 11 -12.98 16.61 10.45
CA VAL A 11 -11.75 16.24 9.73
C VAL A 11 -10.61 17.23 10.01
N GLU A 12 -10.91 18.53 9.97
CA GLU A 12 -9.91 19.56 10.28
C GLU A 12 -9.46 19.53 11.74
N ARG A 13 -10.37 19.24 12.66
CA ARG A 13 -10.01 19.07 14.07
C ARG A 13 -9.04 17.91 14.27
N VAL A 14 -9.34 16.76 13.70
CA VAL A 14 -8.49 15.57 13.79
C VAL A 14 -7.12 15.85 13.18
N ARG A 15 -7.09 16.50 12.03
CA ARG A 15 -5.84 16.85 11.34
C ARG A 15 -4.97 17.79 12.19
N LYS A 16 -5.55 18.77 12.85
CA LYS A 16 -4.82 19.72 13.69
C LYS A 16 -4.31 19.12 14.98
N GLU A 17 -5.09 18.21 15.56
CA GLU A 17 -4.77 17.57 16.84
C GLU A 17 -3.87 16.35 16.69
N ALA A 18 -3.72 15.81 15.48
CA ALA A 18 -2.91 14.64 15.23
C ALA A 18 -1.43 14.92 15.47
N ASP A 19 -0.76 13.96 16.09
CA ASP A 19 0.69 14.02 16.27
C ASP A 19 1.39 13.57 14.99
N LYS A 20 2.37 14.35 14.56
CA LYS A 20 3.20 13.99 13.44
C LYS A 20 4.32 13.08 13.92
N LEU A 21 4.23 11.80 13.60
CA LEU A 21 5.20 10.80 14.05
C LEU A 21 6.49 10.83 13.23
N TRP A 22 6.39 11.07 11.92
CA TRP A 22 7.51 11.02 10.99
C TRP A 22 7.49 12.20 10.04
N SER A 23 8.66 12.75 9.76
CA SER A 23 8.81 13.79 8.75
C SER A 23 8.79 13.19 7.33
N ILE A 24 8.56 14.02 6.32
CA ILE A 24 8.66 13.60 4.92
C ILE A 24 10.05 13.04 4.62
N ALA A 25 11.10 13.72 5.11
CA ALA A 25 12.47 13.26 4.90
C ALA A 25 12.75 11.89 5.51
N GLU A 26 12.20 11.62 6.68
CA GLU A 26 12.32 10.31 7.33
C GLU A 26 11.60 9.21 6.54
N VAL A 27 10.40 9.50 6.03
CA VAL A 27 9.64 8.57 5.20
C VAL A 27 10.37 8.30 3.88
N GLU A 28 10.89 9.33 3.24
CA GLU A 28 11.65 9.18 1.99
C GLU A 28 12.92 8.36 2.20
N SER A 29 13.63 8.58 3.30
CA SER A 29 14.80 7.78 3.64
C SER A 29 14.45 6.31 3.84
N ALA A 30 13.35 6.03 4.52
CA ALA A 30 12.86 4.67 4.71
C ALA A 30 12.49 3.99 3.38
N LEU A 31 11.88 4.75 2.46
CA LEU A 31 11.56 4.25 1.12
C LEU A 31 12.82 3.96 0.31
N ASP A 32 13.84 4.79 0.42
CA ASP A 32 15.13 4.56 -0.24
C ASP A 32 15.76 3.25 0.26
N ASP A 33 15.78 3.04 1.56
CA ASP A 33 16.31 1.82 2.17
C ASP A 33 15.51 0.58 1.74
N MET A 34 14.19 0.68 1.76
CA MET A 34 13.31 -0.40 1.31
C MET A 34 13.55 -0.76 -0.15
N ALA A 35 13.69 0.26 -1.02
CA ALA A 35 13.95 0.04 -2.43
C ALA A 35 15.30 -0.66 -2.67
N GLN A 36 16.33 -0.30 -1.92
CA GLN A 36 17.63 -0.96 -2.02
C GLN A 36 17.56 -2.42 -1.57
N GLU A 37 16.90 -2.70 -0.46
CA GLU A 37 16.73 -4.08 0.00
C GLU A 37 15.91 -4.91 -0.97
N LEU A 38 14.83 -4.36 -1.47
CA LEU A 38 13.97 -5.05 -2.43
C LEU A 38 14.71 -5.34 -3.73
N THR A 39 15.45 -4.36 -4.26
CA THR A 39 16.25 -4.52 -5.46
C THR A 39 17.23 -5.68 -5.31
N ALA A 40 17.97 -5.70 -4.21
CA ALA A 40 18.93 -6.77 -3.94
C ALA A 40 18.31 -8.16 -3.90
N LYS A 41 17.05 -8.26 -3.47
CA LYS A 41 16.35 -9.54 -3.32
C LYS A 41 15.69 -10.05 -4.59
N VAL A 42 15.16 -9.16 -5.42
CA VAL A 42 14.22 -9.58 -6.48
C VAL A 42 14.52 -9.03 -7.88
N GLU A 43 15.55 -8.23 -8.07
CA GLU A 43 15.78 -7.57 -9.38
C GLU A 43 15.92 -8.55 -10.54
N ASP A 44 16.47 -9.74 -10.30
CA ASP A 44 16.70 -10.74 -11.35
C ASP A 44 15.52 -11.72 -11.52
N SER A 45 14.45 -11.56 -10.75
CA SER A 45 13.34 -12.50 -10.74
C SER A 45 12.14 -12.08 -11.58
N HIS A 46 12.17 -10.89 -12.19
CA HIS A 46 11.01 -10.29 -12.86
C HIS A 46 9.78 -10.35 -11.94
N PRO A 47 9.83 -9.69 -10.78
CA PRO A 47 8.80 -9.86 -9.76
C PRO A 47 7.47 -9.23 -10.15
N LEU A 48 6.41 -9.75 -9.54
CA LEU A 48 5.09 -9.13 -9.56
C LEU A 48 4.88 -8.41 -8.23
N LEU A 49 4.71 -7.11 -8.28
CA LEU A 49 4.41 -6.30 -7.11
C LEU A 49 2.91 -6.11 -7.01
N LEU A 50 2.33 -6.53 -5.88
CA LEU A 50 0.90 -6.39 -5.61
C LEU A 50 0.65 -5.30 -4.60
N THR A 51 -0.14 -4.30 -5.00
CA THR A 51 -0.60 -3.23 -4.13
C THR A 51 -1.83 -3.68 -3.37
N VAL A 52 -1.82 -3.57 -2.06
CA VAL A 52 -3.01 -3.81 -1.24
C VAL A 52 -3.84 -2.53 -1.20
N MET A 53 -4.95 -2.52 -1.90
CA MET A 53 -5.84 -1.35 -1.99
C MET A 53 -6.66 -1.19 -0.72
N ASN A 54 -6.96 0.05 -0.40
CA ASN A 54 -6.43 1.29 -1.02
C ASN A 54 -5.19 1.81 -0.30
N GLY A 55 -4.91 1.28 0.90
CA GLY A 55 -3.93 1.84 1.84
C GLY A 55 -2.51 1.96 1.27
N ALA A 56 -2.10 1.01 0.45
CA ALA A 56 -0.74 0.98 -0.06
C ALA A 56 -0.54 1.71 -1.40
N VAL A 57 -1.56 2.37 -1.94
CA VAL A 57 -1.46 2.99 -3.27
C VAL A 57 -0.37 4.07 -3.34
N ILE A 58 -0.28 4.91 -2.33
CA ILE A 58 0.73 5.97 -2.29
C ILE A 58 2.12 5.38 -2.07
N THR A 59 2.25 4.44 -1.14
CA THR A 59 3.52 3.75 -0.88
C THR A 59 4.05 3.07 -2.13
N MET A 60 3.19 2.35 -2.86
CA MET A 60 3.58 1.70 -4.11
C MET A 60 4.05 2.72 -5.14
N GLY A 61 3.35 3.84 -5.29
CA GLY A 61 3.74 4.90 -6.22
C GLY A 61 5.13 5.46 -5.92
N TYR A 62 5.42 5.74 -4.67
CA TYR A 62 6.74 6.22 -4.25
C TYR A 62 7.82 5.15 -4.40
N LEU A 63 7.48 3.90 -4.09
CA LEU A 63 8.43 2.79 -4.21
C LEU A 63 8.82 2.55 -5.67
N LEU A 64 7.86 2.54 -6.59
CA LEU A 64 8.11 2.30 -8.01
C LEU A 64 9.08 3.31 -8.64
N ASN A 65 9.08 4.55 -8.17
CA ASN A 65 10.03 5.57 -8.64
C ASN A 65 11.48 5.25 -8.28
N ARG A 66 11.70 4.35 -7.34
CA ARG A 66 13.01 3.98 -6.82
C ARG A 66 13.51 2.63 -7.32
N LEU A 67 12.70 1.93 -8.12
CA LEU A 67 13.03 0.60 -8.63
C LEU A 67 13.43 0.71 -10.11
N ASP A 68 14.64 0.26 -10.42
CA ASP A 68 15.21 0.34 -11.78
C ASP A 68 15.53 -1.05 -12.31
N PHE A 69 14.49 -1.86 -12.45
CA PHE A 69 14.60 -3.21 -13.03
C PHE A 69 13.23 -3.65 -13.56
N PRO A 70 13.18 -4.62 -14.48
CA PRO A 70 11.91 -5.12 -15.02
C PRO A 70 11.05 -5.76 -13.95
N LEU A 71 9.80 -5.33 -13.89
CA LEU A 71 8.79 -5.83 -12.97
C LEU A 71 7.40 -5.69 -13.57
N GLN A 72 6.43 -6.37 -12.97
CA GLN A 72 5.02 -6.17 -13.28
C GLN A 72 4.30 -5.70 -12.03
N ILE A 73 3.19 -4.99 -12.21
CA ILE A 73 2.36 -4.54 -11.12
C ILE A 73 0.93 -5.03 -11.29
N ASP A 74 0.29 -5.29 -10.17
CA ASP A 74 -1.13 -5.56 -10.10
C ASP A 74 -1.61 -5.13 -8.71
N TYR A 75 -2.85 -5.35 -8.41
CA TYR A 75 -3.39 -4.99 -7.11
C TYR A 75 -4.40 -6.01 -6.62
N VAL A 76 -4.61 -5.99 -5.32
CA VAL A 76 -5.66 -6.75 -4.65
C VAL A 76 -6.47 -5.79 -3.80
N HIS A 77 -7.75 -6.05 -3.67
CA HIS A 77 -8.61 -5.31 -2.78
C HIS A 77 -9.55 -6.30 -2.09
N ALA A 78 -9.37 -6.42 -0.79
CA ALA A 78 -10.17 -7.32 0.02
C ALA A 78 -10.56 -6.61 1.31
N THR A 79 -11.71 -6.98 1.85
CA THR A 79 -12.18 -6.47 3.12
C THR A 79 -12.64 -7.63 3.99
N ARG A 80 -12.67 -7.43 5.30
CA ARG A 80 -13.21 -8.41 6.22
C ARG A 80 -14.71 -8.19 6.40
N TYR A 81 -15.44 -9.28 6.36
CA TYR A 81 -16.87 -9.28 6.58
C TYR A 81 -17.15 -9.41 8.09
N GLY A 82 -17.98 -8.52 8.65
CA GLY A 82 -18.34 -8.55 10.05
C GLY A 82 -17.48 -7.64 10.92
N ARG A 83 -18.16 -6.78 11.69
CA ARG A 83 -17.52 -5.69 12.47
C ARG A 83 -16.71 -6.15 13.67
N ASP A 84 -17.03 -7.31 14.24
CA ASP A 84 -16.54 -7.69 15.57
C ASP A 84 -15.66 -8.92 15.56
N LEU A 85 -15.24 -9.38 14.40
CA LEU A 85 -14.59 -10.68 14.30
C LEU A 85 -13.12 -10.55 14.00
N VAL A 86 -12.34 -10.84 15.00
CA VAL A 86 -10.96 -11.25 14.80
C VAL A 86 -11.01 -12.51 13.92
N GLY A 87 -10.57 -12.39 12.68
CA GLY A 87 -10.59 -13.51 11.75
C GLY A 87 -11.86 -13.68 10.91
N GLY A 88 -12.67 -12.61 10.77
CA GLY A 88 -13.83 -12.65 9.88
C GLY A 88 -13.47 -13.01 8.44
N GLU A 89 -14.44 -13.55 7.71
CA GLU A 89 -14.25 -13.97 6.32
C GLU A 89 -13.76 -12.83 5.45
N LEU A 90 -12.83 -13.16 4.55
CA LEU A 90 -12.27 -12.24 3.58
C LEU A 90 -13.24 -12.11 2.40
N GLU A 91 -13.65 -10.90 2.10
CA GLU A 91 -14.45 -10.60 0.92
C GLU A 91 -13.56 -9.93 -0.13
N TRP A 92 -13.48 -10.53 -1.31
CA TRP A 92 -12.71 -10.00 -2.42
C TRP A 92 -13.52 -8.96 -3.19
N ILE A 93 -13.03 -7.72 -3.23
CA ILE A 93 -13.55 -6.66 -4.08
C ILE A 93 -12.84 -6.72 -5.42
N ALA A 94 -11.54 -7.00 -5.42
CA ALA A 94 -10.75 -7.21 -6.62
C ALA A 94 -9.67 -8.24 -6.37
N LYS A 95 -9.54 -9.20 -7.28
CA LYS A 95 -8.48 -10.21 -7.30
C LYS A 95 -7.42 -9.83 -8.32
N PRO A 96 -6.16 -10.31 -8.16
CA PRO A 96 -5.14 -10.06 -9.17
C PRO A 96 -5.57 -10.60 -10.54
N ARG A 97 -5.25 -9.85 -11.57
CA ARG A 97 -5.47 -10.29 -12.96
C ARG A 97 -4.35 -11.16 -13.47
N ILE A 98 -3.13 -10.89 -13.01
CA ILE A 98 -1.95 -11.66 -13.39
C ILE A 98 -1.90 -12.92 -12.53
N SER A 99 -1.63 -14.06 -13.16
CA SER A 99 -1.45 -15.31 -12.43
C SER A 99 -0.25 -15.23 -11.49
N LEU A 100 -0.45 -15.62 -10.25
CA LEU A 100 0.61 -15.63 -9.24
C LEU A 100 1.45 -16.90 -9.27
N LYS A 101 0.98 -17.90 -9.99
CA LYS A 101 1.62 -19.23 -10.00
C LYS A 101 3.04 -19.15 -10.57
N GLY A 102 3.99 -19.65 -9.79
CA GLY A 102 5.39 -19.69 -10.20
C GLY A 102 6.09 -18.33 -10.22
N ARG A 103 5.45 -17.29 -9.72
CA ARG A 103 5.99 -15.93 -9.73
C ARG A 103 6.62 -15.58 -8.38
N CYS A 104 7.65 -14.75 -8.47
CA CYS A 104 8.12 -14.02 -7.30
C CYS A 104 7.13 -12.88 -7.06
N VAL A 105 6.40 -12.93 -5.94
CA VAL A 105 5.38 -11.94 -5.63
C VAL A 105 5.81 -11.12 -4.42
N VAL A 106 5.74 -9.81 -4.56
CA VAL A 106 5.99 -8.87 -3.46
C VAL A 106 4.67 -8.19 -3.12
N LEU A 107 4.21 -8.39 -1.90
CA LEU A 107 3.00 -7.75 -1.41
C LEU A 107 3.37 -6.44 -0.72
N VAL A 108 2.76 -5.34 -1.14
CA VAL A 108 2.98 -4.02 -0.56
C VAL A 108 1.71 -3.56 0.13
N ASP A 109 1.81 -3.35 1.42
CA ASP A 109 0.70 -2.91 2.28
C ASP A 109 1.12 -1.65 3.03
N ASP A 110 0.16 -0.99 3.69
CA ASP A 110 0.40 0.22 4.48
C ASP A 110 0.74 -0.07 5.95
N ILE A 111 0.66 -1.32 6.33
CA ILE A 111 0.99 -1.77 7.70
C ILE A 111 1.98 -2.92 7.67
#